data_fb0d77df54c6a18aa18274afdd766dcc
#
_entry.id   fb0d77df54c6a18aa18274afdd766dcc
#
_cell.length_a   1.000
_cell.length_b   1.000
_cell.length_c   1.000
_cell.angle_alpha   90.00
_cell.angle_beta   90.00
_cell.angle_gamma   90.00
#
_symmetry.space_group_name_H-M   'P 1'
#
loop_
_entity.id
_entity.type
_entity.pdbx_description
1 polymer ?
#
loop_
_entity_poly.entity_id
_entity_poly.type
_entity_poly.pdbx_seq_one_letter_code
_entity_poly.pdbx_strand_id
1 'polypeptide(L)' 'MGKLVLMGAGEIRRRLGVSRQRAYQIITRKDFPDPYQELEMGKVWNAADVERWIRQHRPHLDDEDEA' A
#
# COMPACT_ATOMS: atom_id res chain seq x y z
N MET A 1 -14.06 -5.59 -18.52
CA MET A 1 -14.37 -4.75 -17.38
C MET A 1 -13.73 -5.30 -16.15
N GLY A 2 -12.92 -4.52 -15.51
CA GLY A 2 -12.22 -4.95 -14.31
C GLY A 2 -13.13 -4.95 -13.10
N LYS A 3 -12.84 -5.86 -12.18
CA LYS A 3 -13.48 -5.83 -10.88
C LYS A 3 -12.74 -4.83 -10.01
N LEU A 4 -13.49 -4.16 -9.15
CA LEU A 4 -12.89 -3.34 -8.11
C LEU A 4 -12.31 -4.28 -7.05
N VAL A 5 -11.00 -4.22 -6.84
CA VAL A 5 -10.34 -5.02 -5.83
C VAL A 5 -9.82 -4.08 -4.77
N LEU A 6 -10.14 -4.35 -3.53
CA LEU A 6 -9.73 -3.53 -2.40
C LEU A 6 -8.66 -4.25 -1.59
N MET A 7 -7.75 -3.47 -1.02
CA MET A 7 -6.68 -3.97 -0.18
C MET A 7 -6.71 -3.25 1.16
N GLY A 8 -6.70 -4.01 2.24
CA GLY A 8 -6.48 -3.44 3.55
C GLY A 8 -5.00 -3.32 3.85
N ALA A 9 -4.68 -2.78 5.02
CA ALA A 9 -3.28 -2.59 5.40
C ALA A 9 -2.53 -3.92 5.43
N GLY A 10 -3.18 -4.99 5.86
CA GLY A 10 -2.53 -6.30 5.92
C GLY A 10 -2.17 -6.84 4.55
N GLU A 11 -3.07 -6.65 3.59
CA GLU A 11 -2.80 -7.06 2.22
C GLU A 11 -1.67 -6.26 1.61
N ILE A 12 -1.67 -4.95 1.87
CA ILE A 12 -0.60 -4.08 1.36
C ILE A 12 0.75 -4.52 1.94
N ARG A 13 0.78 -4.81 3.23
CA ARG A 13 2.00 -5.29 3.88
C ARG A 13 2.53 -6.54 3.19
N ARG A 14 1.65 -7.49 2.93
CA ARG A 14 2.05 -8.74 2.28
C ARG A 14 2.53 -8.49 0.86
N ARG A 15 1.85 -7.60 0.16
CA ARG A 15 2.22 -7.26 -1.22
C ARG A 15 3.61 -6.64 -1.28
N LEU A 16 3.94 -5.78 -0.31
CA LEU A 16 5.23 -5.10 -0.27
C LEU A 16 6.32 -5.99 0.32
N GLY A 17 5.95 -7.00 1.10
CA GLY A 17 6.93 -7.89 1.71
C GLY A 17 7.72 -7.23 2.83
N VAL A 18 7.08 -6.34 3.58
CA VAL A 18 7.76 -5.60 4.65
C VAL A 18 7.11 -5.90 5.99
N SER A 19 7.74 -5.42 7.06
CA SER A 19 7.19 -5.57 8.40
C SER A 19 5.93 -4.71 8.56
N ARG A 20 5.17 -5.02 9.62
CA ARG A 20 3.95 -4.25 9.90
C ARG A 20 4.28 -2.77 10.12
N GLN A 21 5.33 -2.50 10.88
CA GLN A 21 5.70 -1.12 11.17
C GLN A 21 6.10 -0.39 9.89
N ARG A 22 6.88 -1.06 9.05
CA ARG A 22 7.30 -0.45 7.80
C ARG A 22 6.11 -0.20 6.88
N ALA A 23 5.19 -1.15 6.79
CA ALA A 23 3.99 -0.98 5.99
C ALA A 23 3.19 0.23 6.45
N TYR A 24 3.07 0.39 7.77
CA TYR A 24 2.32 1.50 8.31
C TYR A 24 2.97 2.84 7.94
N GLN A 25 4.29 2.90 8.01
CA GLN A 25 5.02 4.10 7.61
C GLN A 25 4.77 4.44 6.14
N ILE A 26 4.75 3.42 5.29
CA ILE A 26 4.54 3.63 3.86
C ILE A 26 3.12 4.13 3.60
N ILE A 27 2.14 3.52 4.24
CA ILE A 27 0.73 3.86 4.04
C ILE A 27 0.45 5.31 4.45
N THR A 28 1.18 5.81 5.42
CA THR A 28 0.95 7.16 5.92
C THR A 28 1.77 8.23 5.19
N ARG A 29 2.55 7.85 4.18
CA ARG A 29 3.29 8.82 3.39
C ARG A 29 2.33 9.70 2.61
N LYS A 30 2.77 10.94 2.38
CA LYS A 30 1.95 11.88 1.63
C LYS A 30 1.77 11.48 0.19
N ASP A 31 2.74 10.76 -0.37
CA ASP A 31 2.68 10.35 -1.76
C ASP A 31 1.97 9.01 -1.97
N PHE A 32 1.55 8.34 -0.88
CA PHE A 32 0.76 7.12 -1.01
C PHE A 32 -0.67 7.49 -1.39
N PRO A 33 -1.35 6.67 -2.20
CA PRO A 33 -2.73 6.99 -2.62
C PRO A 33 -3.66 7.11 -1.42
N ASP A 34 -4.67 7.95 -1.57
CA ASP A 34 -5.69 8.08 -0.54
C ASP A 34 -6.49 6.79 -0.44
N PRO A 35 -7.01 6.47 0.74
CA PRO A 35 -7.85 5.28 0.88
C PRO A 35 -9.12 5.43 0.06
N TYR A 36 -9.56 4.30 -0.49
CA TYR A 36 -10.81 4.27 -1.22
C TYR A 36 -11.99 4.49 -0.28
N GLN A 37 -11.91 3.90 0.90
CA GLN A 37 -12.96 4.01 1.90
C GLN A 37 -12.40 3.69 3.27
N GLU A 38 -12.97 4.32 4.29
CA GLU A 38 -12.63 4.02 5.67
C GLU A 38 -13.77 3.25 6.29
N LEU A 39 -13.46 2.06 6.80
CA LEU A 39 -14.43 1.18 7.45
C LEU A 39 -14.15 1.15 8.94
N GLU A 40 -15.09 0.57 9.71
CA GLU A 40 -14.86 0.40 11.13
C GLU A 40 -13.60 -0.40 11.43
N MET A 41 -13.31 -1.37 10.58
CA MET A 41 -12.18 -2.25 10.77
C MET A 41 -10.88 -1.64 10.24
N GLY A 42 -10.93 -0.48 9.61
CA GLY A 42 -9.77 0.17 9.08
C GLY A 42 -10.00 0.69 7.68
N LYS A 43 -8.94 1.22 7.10
CA LYS A 43 -9.00 1.79 5.75
C LYS A 43 -8.74 0.72 4.72
N VAL A 44 -9.34 0.90 3.54
CA VAL A 44 -9.07 0.03 2.39
C VAL A 44 -8.71 0.91 1.21
N TRP A 45 -7.86 0.38 0.34
CA TRP A 45 -7.37 1.08 -0.83
C TRP A 45 -7.76 0.33 -2.09
N ASN A 46 -7.91 1.06 -3.19
CA ASN A 46 -8.11 0.45 -4.49
C ASN A 46 -6.78 -0.22 -4.90
N ALA A 47 -6.83 -1.52 -5.15
CA ALA A 47 -5.62 -2.28 -5.47
C ALA A 47 -4.91 -1.70 -6.70
N ALA A 48 -5.65 -1.19 -7.68
CA ALA A 48 -5.05 -0.62 -8.88
C ALA A 48 -4.19 0.60 -8.52
N ASP A 49 -4.67 1.42 -7.60
CA ASP A 49 -3.91 2.59 -7.17
C ASP A 49 -2.64 2.18 -6.43
N VAL A 50 -2.76 1.16 -5.57
CA VAL A 50 -1.61 0.66 -4.83
C VAL A 50 -0.56 0.10 -5.78
N GLU A 51 -0.98 -0.70 -6.76
CA GLU A 51 -0.05 -1.29 -7.70
C GLU A 51 0.65 -0.22 -8.54
N ARG A 52 -0.08 0.83 -8.92
CA ARG A 52 0.51 1.93 -9.67
C ARG A 52 1.59 2.63 -8.84
N TRP A 53 1.28 2.87 -7.57
CA TRP A 53 2.24 3.51 -6.66
C TRP A 53 3.49 2.65 -6.50
N ILE A 54 3.30 1.33 -6.35
CA ILE A 54 4.41 0.41 -6.18
C ILE A 54 5.33 0.45 -7.40
N ARG A 55 4.75 0.44 -8.60
CA ARG A 55 5.57 0.48 -9.82
C ARG A 55 6.42 1.74 -9.90
N GLN A 56 5.89 2.85 -9.38
CA GLN A 56 6.62 4.12 -9.42
C GLN A 56 7.68 4.22 -8.33
N HIS A 57 7.49 3.54 -7.21
CA HIS A 57 8.33 3.73 -6.04
C HIS A 57 9.11 2.48 -5.63
N ARG A 58 8.90 1.36 -6.31
CA ARG A 58 9.49 0.10 -5.86
C ARG A 58 11.01 0.12 -5.77
N PRO A 59 11.74 0.64 -6.75
CA PRO A 59 13.20 0.67 -6.63
C PRO A 59 13.66 1.41 -5.39
N HIS A 60 12.98 2.51 -5.07
CA HIS A 60 13.32 3.30 -3.89
C HIS A 60 12.99 2.53 -2.61
N LEU A 61 11.86 1.82 -2.60
CA LEU A 61 11.47 1.04 -1.44
C LEU A 61 12.44 -0.10 -1.19
N ASP A 62 12.90 -0.75 -2.26
CA ASP A 62 13.87 -1.83 -2.14
C ASP A 62 15.15 -1.32 -1.49
N ASP A 63 15.61 -0.14 -1.90
CA ASP A 63 16.79 0.46 -1.31
C ASP A 63 16.59 0.73 0.18
N GLU A 64 15.43 1.25 0.54
CA GLU A 64 15.13 1.54 1.93
C GLU A 64 15.09 0.27 2.78
N ASP A 65 14.53 -0.79 2.22
CA ASP A 65 14.38 -2.03 2.96
C ASP A 65 15.73 -2.71 3.18
N GLU A 66 16.69 -2.46 2.31
CA GLU A 66 18.01 -3.04 2.47
C GLU A 66 18.84 -2.29 3.50
N ALA A 67 18.46 -1.08 3.78
CA ALA A 67 19.16 -0.28 4.79
C ALA A 67 18.83 -0.78 6.20
#